data_23704f25cb8a377e0b4c6485e4c50ccf
#
_entry.id   23704f25cb8a377e0b4c6485e4c50ccf
#
_cell.length_a   1.000
_cell.length_b   1.000
_cell.length_c   1.000
_cell.angle_alpha   90.00
_cell.angle_beta   90.00
_cell.angle_gamma   90.00
#
_symmetry.space_group_name_H-M   'P 1'
#
loop_
_entity.id
_entity.type
_entity.pdbx_description
1 polymer ?
#
loop_
_entity_poly.entity_id
_entity_poly.type
_entity_poly.pdbx_seq_one_letter_code
_entity_poly.pdbx_strand_id
1 'polypeptide(L)'
;LVTHTTAGNIGLMLDFYEWTGDEQFLARIPEAFDWLESVRLSGDEIRMPGREFPTFIEIGTNRALINHRRGSNVVNGEYYQNYDSEKPIVHYSQWRAIDLDGLRGRYESLRNVAPADLAERSPFNKQSKFELPRFFTTKTIEVSDLNSNAGAAAIEKPSQAAVANLVS
;
A
#
# COMPACT_ATOMS: atom_id res chain seq x y z
N LEU A 1 2.80 -8.21 12.23
CA LEU A 1 2.32 -8.15 10.84
C LEU A 1 0.95 -7.47 10.78
N VAL A 2 0.55 -6.96 9.60
CA VAL A 2 -0.71 -6.24 9.41
C VAL A 2 -1.47 -6.84 8.24
N THR A 3 -2.63 -7.43 8.50
CA THR A 3 -3.37 -8.23 7.50
C THR A 3 -3.85 -7.40 6.30
N HIS A 4 -4.48 -6.25 6.55
CA HIS A 4 -4.98 -5.40 5.44
C HIS A 4 -3.86 -4.77 4.61
N THR A 5 -2.68 -4.55 5.19
CA THR A 5 -1.50 -4.10 4.44
C THR A 5 -0.99 -5.21 3.53
N THR A 6 -0.95 -6.46 4.03
CA THR A 6 -0.59 -7.62 3.21
C THR A 6 -1.57 -7.79 2.04
N ALA A 7 -2.89 -7.71 2.30
CA ALA A 7 -3.89 -7.78 1.25
C ALA A 7 -3.75 -6.62 0.24
N GLY A 8 -3.49 -5.40 0.72
CA GLY A 8 -3.21 -4.25 -0.15
C GLY A 8 -1.96 -4.44 -1.01
N ASN A 9 -0.89 -5.01 -0.44
CA ASN A 9 0.32 -5.32 -1.19
C ASN A 9 0.08 -6.39 -2.25
N ILE A 10 -0.74 -7.41 -1.98
CA ILE A 10 -1.17 -8.36 -3.02
C ILE A 10 -1.84 -7.62 -4.17
N GLY A 11 -2.79 -6.73 -3.89
CA GLY A 11 -3.45 -5.91 -4.91
C GLY A 11 -2.45 -5.12 -5.75
N LEU A 12 -1.48 -4.44 -5.11
CA LEU A 12 -0.44 -3.69 -5.80
C LEU A 12 0.47 -4.58 -6.65
N MET A 13 0.84 -5.77 -6.19
CA MET A 13 1.63 -6.71 -6.99
C MET A 13 0.86 -7.18 -8.23
N LEU A 14 -0.45 -7.42 -8.09
CA LEU A 14 -1.32 -7.74 -9.22
C LEU A 14 -1.41 -6.58 -10.22
N ASP A 15 -1.50 -5.32 -9.75
CA ASP A 15 -1.44 -4.13 -10.61
C ASP A 15 -0.12 -4.07 -11.38
N PHE A 16 1.02 -4.25 -10.70
CA PHE A 16 2.32 -4.25 -11.35
C PHE A 16 2.47 -5.37 -12.38
N TYR A 17 1.98 -6.58 -12.06
CA TYR A 17 1.97 -7.66 -13.04
C TYR A 17 1.11 -7.31 -14.26
N GLU A 18 -0.10 -6.81 -14.04
CA GLU A 18 -1.01 -6.41 -15.12
C GLU A 18 -0.41 -5.32 -16.02
N TRP A 19 0.39 -4.41 -15.44
CA TRP A 19 1.01 -3.32 -16.20
C TRP A 19 2.31 -3.69 -16.90
N THR A 20 3.04 -4.67 -16.41
CA THR A 20 4.39 -4.98 -16.89
C THR A 20 4.52 -6.35 -17.55
N GLY A 21 3.63 -7.30 -17.22
CA GLY A 21 3.77 -8.70 -17.59
C GLY A 21 4.94 -9.40 -16.87
N ASP A 22 5.55 -8.78 -15.86
CA ASP A 22 6.71 -9.33 -15.16
C ASP A 22 6.25 -10.29 -14.05
N GLU A 23 6.47 -11.58 -14.28
CA GLU A 23 6.04 -12.68 -13.40
C GLU A 23 6.65 -12.62 -12.00
N GLN A 24 7.74 -11.85 -11.78
CA GLN A 24 8.32 -11.69 -10.46
C GLN A 24 7.30 -11.12 -9.44
N PHE A 25 6.35 -10.30 -9.91
CA PHE A 25 5.30 -9.74 -9.07
C PHE A 25 4.29 -10.77 -8.58
N LEU A 26 4.18 -11.93 -9.23
CA LEU A 26 3.32 -13.03 -8.80
C LEU A 26 4.00 -13.99 -7.83
N ALA A 27 5.33 -14.00 -7.77
CA ALA A 27 6.13 -15.06 -7.17
C ALA A 27 5.80 -15.39 -5.72
N ARG A 28 5.35 -14.41 -4.92
CA ARG A 28 5.07 -14.57 -3.48
C ARG A 28 3.61 -14.35 -3.09
N ILE A 29 2.74 -14.17 -4.07
CA ILE A 29 1.31 -13.97 -3.82
C ILE A 29 0.66 -15.24 -3.23
N PRO A 30 0.96 -16.47 -3.69
CA PRO A 30 0.38 -17.68 -3.11
C PRO A 30 0.67 -17.82 -1.61
N GLU A 31 1.92 -17.63 -1.19
CA GLU A 31 2.30 -17.71 0.23
C GLU A 31 1.62 -16.61 1.07
N ALA A 32 1.42 -15.43 0.50
CA ALA A 32 0.70 -14.35 1.17
C ALA A 32 -0.79 -14.68 1.34
N PHE A 33 -1.41 -15.34 0.36
CA PHE A 33 -2.77 -15.87 0.50
C PHE A 33 -2.87 -16.93 1.58
N ASP A 34 -1.94 -17.89 1.58
CA ASP A 34 -1.93 -18.99 2.58
C ASP A 34 -1.75 -18.42 3.98
N TRP A 35 -0.89 -17.41 4.13
CA TRP A 35 -0.73 -16.74 5.41
C TRP A 35 -2.01 -16.01 5.82
N LEU A 36 -2.66 -15.22 4.94
CA LEU A 36 -3.92 -14.54 5.27
C LEU A 36 -5.00 -15.55 5.68
N GLU A 37 -5.13 -16.66 4.96
CA GLU A 37 -6.08 -17.71 5.32
C GLU A 37 -5.78 -18.32 6.69
N SER A 38 -4.49 -18.53 7.00
CA SER A 38 -4.06 -19.11 8.29
C SER A 38 -4.38 -18.24 9.51
N VAL A 39 -4.58 -16.93 9.30
CA VAL A 39 -4.91 -15.97 10.37
C VAL A 39 -6.36 -15.47 10.31
N ARG A 40 -7.16 -16.03 9.41
CA ARG A 40 -8.59 -15.73 9.29
C ARG A 40 -9.34 -16.28 10.50
N LEU A 41 -10.16 -15.43 11.11
CA LEU A 41 -11.01 -15.81 12.23
C LEU A 41 -12.21 -16.65 11.76
N SER A 42 -12.64 -17.56 12.58
CA SER A 42 -13.78 -18.42 12.29
C SER A 42 -14.73 -18.51 13.49
N GLY A 43 -16.01 -18.80 13.20
CA GLY A 43 -17.02 -19.08 14.23
C GLY A 43 -17.06 -18.01 15.34
N ASP A 44 -16.89 -18.43 16.58
CA ASP A 44 -16.99 -17.57 17.77
C ASP A 44 -15.83 -16.57 17.92
N GLU A 45 -14.79 -16.69 17.13
CA GLU A 45 -13.68 -15.71 17.13
C GLU A 45 -14.06 -14.41 16.42
N ILE A 46 -15.06 -14.45 15.53
CA ILE A 46 -15.52 -13.27 14.80
C ILE A 46 -16.27 -12.34 15.75
N ARG A 47 -15.66 -11.21 16.05
CA ARG A 47 -16.21 -10.19 16.97
C ARG A 47 -17.10 -9.17 16.27
N MET A 48 -16.94 -9.01 14.96
CA MET A 48 -17.73 -8.08 14.14
C MET A 48 -18.13 -8.77 12.83
N PRO A 49 -19.41 -8.86 12.51
CA PRO A 49 -19.87 -9.47 11.27
C PRO A 49 -19.17 -8.88 10.03
N GLY A 50 -18.69 -9.74 9.13
CA GLY A 50 -17.98 -9.35 7.92
C GLY A 50 -16.56 -8.86 8.12
N ARG A 51 -16.01 -8.92 9.35
CA ARG A 51 -14.62 -8.58 9.65
C ARG A 51 -13.90 -9.78 10.24
N GLU A 52 -13.39 -10.60 9.38
CA GLU A 52 -12.85 -11.92 9.71
C GLU A 52 -11.33 -11.92 9.89
N PHE A 53 -10.67 -10.77 9.78
CA PHE A 53 -9.21 -10.68 9.90
C PHE A 53 -8.81 -9.77 11.05
N PRO A 54 -7.94 -10.24 11.96
CA PRO A 54 -7.31 -9.36 12.93
C PRO A 54 -6.44 -8.32 12.20
N THR A 55 -6.42 -7.09 12.69
CA THR A 55 -5.56 -6.07 12.08
C THR A 55 -4.09 -6.37 12.30
N PHE A 56 -3.73 -6.76 13.53
CA PHE A 56 -2.34 -6.99 13.94
C PHE A 56 -2.13 -8.46 14.30
N ILE A 57 -1.03 -9.01 13.80
CA ILE A 57 -0.63 -10.41 14.00
C ILE A 57 0.78 -10.44 14.56
N GLU A 58 0.99 -11.23 15.59
CA GLU A 58 2.30 -11.49 16.18
C GLU A 58 3.18 -12.31 15.22
N ILE A 59 4.43 -11.87 15.07
CA ILE A 59 5.39 -12.58 14.24
C ILE A 59 5.80 -13.88 14.93
N GLY A 60 5.80 -14.98 14.20
CA GLY A 60 6.25 -16.28 14.65
C GLY A 60 5.15 -17.16 15.27
N THR A 61 4.09 -16.58 15.86
CA THR A 61 2.98 -17.35 16.45
C THR A 61 1.69 -17.29 15.66
N ASN A 62 1.56 -16.31 14.75
CA ASN A 62 0.34 -16.00 14.02
C ASN A 62 -0.89 -15.69 14.91
N ARG A 63 -0.67 -15.31 16.16
CA ARG A 63 -1.75 -14.91 17.08
C ARG A 63 -2.18 -13.48 16.83
N ALA A 64 -3.48 -13.23 16.95
CA ALA A 64 -4.02 -11.88 16.91
C ALA A 64 -3.50 -11.05 18.08
N LEU A 65 -2.93 -9.88 17.79
CA LEU A 65 -2.53 -8.89 18.79
C LEU A 65 -3.58 -7.79 18.90
N ILE A 66 -4.05 -7.58 20.12
CA ILE A 66 -5.06 -6.57 20.43
C ILE A 66 -4.40 -5.39 21.10
N ASN A 67 -4.66 -4.19 20.59
CA ASN A 67 -4.12 -2.96 21.16
C ASN A 67 -5.04 -2.42 22.24
N HIS A 68 -4.44 -2.04 23.35
CA HIS A 68 -5.10 -1.46 24.50
C HIS A 68 -4.41 -0.16 24.92
N ARG A 69 -5.08 0.57 25.80
CA ARG A 69 -4.51 1.75 26.42
C ARG A 69 -4.99 1.88 27.87
N ARG A 70 -4.05 2.24 28.75
CA ARG A 70 -4.33 2.71 30.11
C ARG A 70 -4.24 4.23 30.15
N GLY A 71 -5.10 4.85 30.95
CA GLY A 71 -5.10 6.31 31.13
C GLY A 71 -5.88 7.07 30.06
N SER A 72 -5.76 8.41 30.11
CA SER A 72 -6.52 9.34 29.29
C SER A 72 -5.89 9.57 27.91
N ASN A 73 -6.72 9.94 26.92
CA ASN A 73 -6.25 10.42 25.62
C ASN A 73 -5.47 11.73 25.70
N VAL A 74 -5.73 12.52 26.75
CA VAL A 74 -5.20 13.88 26.90
C VAL A 74 -3.83 13.90 27.59
N VAL A 75 -3.55 12.90 28.41
CA VAL A 75 -2.29 12.77 29.14
C VAL A 75 -1.71 11.40 28.80
N ASN A 76 -0.75 11.39 27.90
CA ASN A 76 0.08 10.25 27.47
C ASN A 76 -0.28 8.90 28.11
N GLY A 77 -1.40 8.31 27.68
CA GLY A 77 -1.79 7.00 28.15
C GLY A 77 -0.77 5.94 27.70
N GLU A 78 -0.53 4.96 28.53
CA GLU A 78 0.32 3.83 28.20
C GLU A 78 -0.39 2.92 27.19
N TYR A 79 0.22 2.71 26.04
CA TYR A 79 -0.24 1.74 25.05
C TYR A 79 0.41 0.39 25.32
N TYR A 80 -0.38 -0.68 25.26
CA TYR A 80 0.12 -2.03 25.40
C TYR A 80 -0.65 -2.99 24.50
N GLN A 81 -0.12 -4.16 24.30
CA GLN A 81 -0.68 -5.21 23.45
C GLN A 81 -0.80 -6.49 24.25
N ASN A 82 -1.86 -7.23 23.99
CA ASN A 82 -2.08 -8.57 24.51
C ASN A 82 -2.98 -9.37 23.57
N TYR A 83 -3.51 -10.50 24.02
CA TYR A 83 -4.40 -11.36 23.22
C TYR A 83 -5.87 -11.28 23.66
N ASP A 84 -6.16 -10.41 24.61
CA ASP A 84 -7.51 -10.20 25.09
C ASP A 84 -8.28 -9.28 24.14
N SER A 85 -9.41 -9.78 23.63
CA SER A 85 -10.27 -9.01 22.71
C SER A 85 -11.28 -8.10 23.43
N GLU A 86 -11.30 -8.08 24.77
CA GLU A 86 -12.18 -7.21 25.51
C GLU A 86 -11.63 -5.77 25.60
N LYS A 87 -12.50 -4.79 25.39
CA LYS A 87 -12.18 -3.37 25.53
C LYS A 87 -10.94 -2.90 24.75
N PRO A 88 -10.80 -3.25 23.45
CA PRO A 88 -9.68 -2.78 22.65
C PRO A 88 -9.76 -1.26 22.43
N ILE A 89 -8.65 -0.67 21.97
CA ILE A 89 -8.67 0.74 21.53
C ILE A 89 -9.58 0.90 20.32
N VAL A 90 -10.56 1.79 20.41
CA VAL A 90 -11.61 1.95 19.39
C VAL A 90 -11.11 2.62 18.13
N HIS A 91 -10.17 3.57 18.22
CA HIS A 91 -9.67 4.33 17.09
C HIS A 91 -8.71 3.55 16.16
N TYR A 92 -8.15 2.43 16.62
CA TYR A 92 -7.52 1.44 15.77
C TYR A 92 -8.52 0.31 15.53
N SER A 93 -9.03 0.18 14.33
CA SER A 93 -9.89 -0.96 14.02
C SER A 93 -9.11 -2.26 14.24
N GLN A 94 -9.52 -3.06 15.21
CA GLN A 94 -8.87 -4.34 15.54
C GLN A 94 -9.21 -5.45 14.53
N TRP A 95 -10.29 -5.26 13.79
CA TRP A 95 -10.83 -6.24 12.86
C TRP A 95 -11.01 -5.64 11.49
N ARG A 96 -10.68 -6.40 10.44
CA ARG A 96 -10.74 -5.98 9.04
C ARG A 96 -11.62 -6.89 8.21
N ALA A 97 -12.34 -6.27 7.27
CA ALA A 97 -12.89 -6.97 6.12
C ALA A 97 -11.81 -6.99 5.03
N ILE A 98 -11.53 -8.17 4.50
CA ILE A 98 -10.62 -8.38 3.38
C ILE A 98 -11.35 -9.28 2.39
N ASP A 99 -11.52 -8.82 1.17
CA ASP A 99 -12.06 -9.64 0.08
C ASP A 99 -10.94 -10.54 -0.49
N LEU A 100 -10.65 -11.60 0.26
CA LEU A 100 -9.60 -12.54 -0.09
C LEU A 100 -9.96 -13.36 -1.33
N ASP A 101 -11.25 -13.70 -1.48
CA ASP A 101 -11.73 -14.46 -2.62
C ASP A 101 -11.68 -13.64 -3.91
N GLY A 102 -12.02 -12.34 -3.85
CA GLY A 102 -11.86 -11.41 -4.96
C GLY A 102 -10.40 -11.25 -5.39
N LEU A 103 -9.47 -11.14 -4.42
CA LEU A 103 -8.03 -11.08 -4.71
C LEU A 103 -7.52 -12.38 -5.35
N ARG A 104 -7.96 -13.56 -4.86
CA ARG A 104 -7.63 -14.87 -5.45
C ARG A 104 -8.18 -14.98 -6.87
N GLY A 105 -9.44 -14.60 -7.09
CA GLY A 105 -10.07 -14.61 -8.41
C GLY A 105 -9.31 -13.73 -9.40
N ARG A 106 -8.88 -12.54 -8.97
CA ARG A 106 -8.05 -11.65 -9.80
C ARG A 106 -6.68 -12.28 -10.13
N TYR A 107 -6.02 -12.85 -9.13
CA TYR A 107 -4.74 -13.55 -9.33
C TYR A 107 -4.87 -14.67 -10.38
N GLU A 108 -5.90 -15.55 -10.23
CA GLU A 108 -6.13 -16.64 -11.16
C GLU A 108 -6.46 -16.14 -12.58
N SER A 109 -7.21 -15.05 -12.69
CA SER A 109 -7.53 -14.43 -13.98
C SER A 109 -6.27 -13.91 -14.67
N LEU A 110 -5.43 -13.19 -13.94
CA LEU A 110 -4.23 -12.55 -14.51
C LEU A 110 -3.16 -13.56 -14.89
N ARG A 111 -2.92 -14.59 -14.06
CA ARG A 111 -1.90 -15.62 -14.37
C ARG A 111 -2.22 -16.46 -15.61
N ASN A 112 -3.46 -16.46 -16.06
CA ASN A 112 -3.89 -17.14 -17.28
C ASN A 112 -3.78 -16.26 -18.54
N VAL A 113 -3.38 -15.01 -18.42
CA VAL A 113 -3.13 -14.11 -19.54
C VAL A 113 -1.64 -14.17 -19.90
N ALA A 114 -1.34 -14.28 -21.18
CA ALA A 114 0.07 -14.28 -21.61
C ALA A 114 0.75 -12.95 -21.22
N PRO A 115 1.97 -12.97 -20.66
CA PRO A 115 2.69 -11.76 -20.28
C PRO A 115 2.81 -10.72 -21.39
N ALA A 116 3.01 -11.17 -22.63
CA ALA A 116 3.07 -10.30 -23.81
C ALA A 116 1.77 -9.51 -24.04
N ASP A 117 0.60 -10.16 -23.84
CA ASP A 117 -0.69 -9.50 -24.02
C ASP A 117 -0.94 -8.46 -22.92
N LEU A 118 -0.45 -8.70 -21.71
CA LEU A 118 -0.50 -7.73 -20.60
C LEU A 118 0.40 -6.54 -20.92
N ALA A 119 1.63 -6.79 -21.38
CA ALA A 119 2.57 -5.75 -21.74
C ALA A 119 2.01 -4.84 -22.84
N GLU A 120 1.32 -5.38 -23.86
CA GLU A 120 0.68 -4.59 -24.90
C GLU A 120 -0.44 -3.68 -24.38
N ARG A 121 -1.17 -4.13 -23.37
CA ARG A 121 -2.27 -3.36 -22.73
C ARG A 121 -1.78 -2.38 -21.69
N SER A 122 -0.49 -2.43 -21.35
CA SER A 122 0.13 -1.61 -20.32
C SER A 122 -0.20 -0.12 -20.51
N PRO A 123 -0.61 0.60 -19.44
CA PRO A 123 -0.79 2.04 -19.49
C PRO A 123 0.50 2.78 -19.82
N PHE A 124 1.67 2.15 -19.58
CA PHE A 124 2.98 2.73 -19.92
C PHE A 124 3.27 2.69 -21.42
N ASN A 125 2.65 1.78 -22.17
CA ASN A 125 2.77 1.74 -23.63
C ASN A 125 1.83 2.73 -24.34
N LYS A 126 0.76 3.12 -23.68
CA LYS A 126 -0.01 4.25 -24.14
C LYS A 126 0.84 5.48 -23.84
N GLN A 127 1.58 5.92 -24.86
CA GLN A 127 2.16 7.26 -24.85
C GLN A 127 1.01 8.29 -24.79
N SER A 128 0.37 8.41 -23.63
CA SER A 128 -0.18 9.69 -23.30
C SER A 128 1.04 10.59 -23.30
N LYS A 129 1.11 11.52 -24.23
CA LYS A 129 1.97 12.68 -24.08
C LYS A 129 1.54 13.32 -22.76
N PHE A 130 2.17 12.88 -21.67
CA PHE A 130 2.05 13.56 -20.41
C PHE A 130 2.75 14.89 -20.65
N GLU A 131 1.98 15.86 -21.07
CA GLU A 131 2.45 17.23 -21.11
C GLU A 131 2.61 17.65 -19.65
N LEU A 132 3.87 17.63 -19.22
CA LEU A 132 4.23 18.21 -17.94
C LEU A 132 3.62 19.62 -17.91
N PRO A 133 2.88 19.98 -16.87
CA PRO A 133 2.44 21.35 -16.68
C PRO A 133 3.61 22.29 -16.88
N ARG A 134 3.38 23.46 -17.47
CA ARG A 134 4.44 24.41 -17.87
C ARG A 134 5.46 24.71 -16.76
N PHE A 135 5.06 24.62 -15.50
CA PHE A 135 5.95 24.83 -14.36
C PHE A 135 6.92 23.67 -14.07
N PHE A 136 6.74 22.51 -14.74
CA PHE A 136 7.69 21.41 -14.70
C PHE A 136 8.55 21.31 -15.96
N THR A 137 8.26 22.07 -17.01
CA THR A 137 9.11 22.18 -18.20
C THR A 137 10.28 23.08 -17.89
N THR A 138 11.28 22.56 -17.22
CA THR A 138 12.53 23.25 -17.00
C THR A 138 13.51 22.94 -18.12
N LYS A 139 14.47 23.82 -18.34
CA LYS A 139 15.65 23.49 -19.13
C LYS A 139 16.26 22.21 -18.59
N THR A 140 16.75 21.33 -19.46
CA THR A 140 17.62 20.24 -19.06
C THR A 140 18.79 20.85 -18.31
N ILE A 141 18.90 20.55 -17.01
CA ILE A 141 20.02 21.02 -16.19
C ILE A 141 21.11 19.95 -16.36
N GLU A 142 22.25 20.33 -16.92
CA GLU A 142 23.39 19.44 -16.96
C GLU A 142 23.96 19.28 -15.55
N VAL A 143 24.56 18.11 -15.26
CA VAL A 143 25.15 17.82 -13.94
C VAL A 143 26.20 18.84 -13.54
N SER A 144 26.89 19.44 -14.49
CA SER A 144 27.83 20.55 -14.31
C SER A 144 27.20 21.81 -13.73
N ASP A 145 25.90 22.04 -14.02
CA ASP A 145 25.19 23.23 -13.55
C ASP A 145 24.74 23.08 -12.10
N LEU A 146 24.57 21.85 -11.62
CA LEU A 146 24.23 21.56 -10.22
C LEU A 146 25.36 21.90 -9.24
N ASN A 147 26.59 21.93 -9.71
CA ASN A 147 27.78 22.22 -8.90
C ASN A 147 28.18 23.70 -8.92
N SER A 148 27.43 24.54 -9.65
CA SER A 148 27.66 25.97 -9.73
C SER A 148 26.55 26.74 -9.00
N ASN A 149 26.87 27.92 -8.44
CA ASN A 149 25.87 28.81 -7.86
C ASN A 149 24.78 29.23 -8.87
N ALA A 150 25.08 29.17 -10.18
CA ALA A 150 24.13 29.44 -11.23
C ALA A 150 23.09 28.29 -11.40
N GLY A 151 23.51 27.05 -11.18
CA GLY A 151 22.60 25.89 -11.19
C GLY A 151 21.61 25.93 -10.04
N ALA A 152 22.05 26.26 -8.84
CA ALA A 152 21.17 26.43 -7.66
C ALA A 152 20.12 27.55 -7.89
N ALA A 153 20.52 28.68 -8.45
CA ALA A 153 19.59 29.78 -8.77
C ALA A 153 18.60 29.43 -9.87
N ALA A 154 18.95 28.57 -10.83
CA ALA A 154 18.07 28.10 -11.88
C ALA A 154 17.01 27.09 -11.37
N ILE A 155 17.31 26.38 -10.28
CA ILE A 155 16.37 25.46 -9.62
C ILE A 155 15.41 26.20 -8.70
N GLU A 156 15.85 27.20 -7.97
CA GLU A 156 15.00 27.97 -7.05
C GLU A 156 13.90 28.78 -7.77
N LYS A 157 14.22 29.40 -8.90
CA LYS A 157 13.23 30.23 -9.64
C LYS A 157 11.99 29.47 -10.11
N PRO A 158 12.08 28.28 -10.71
CA PRO A 158 10.90 27.52 -11.09
C PRO A 158 10.07 27.03 -9.90
N SER A 159 10.68 26.66 -8.80
CA SER A 159 9.96 26.19 -7.61
C SER A 159 9.24 27.32 -6.88
N GLN A 160 9.79 28.52 -6.83
CA GLN A 160 9.11 29.70 -6.29
C GLN A 160 7.92 30.13 -7.15
N ALA A 161 8.05 30.08 -8.47
CA ALA A 161 6.95 30.35 -9.39
C ALA A 161 5.85 29.28 -9.30
N ALA A 162 6.21 28.00 -9.09
CA ALA A 162 5.27 26.91 -8.90
C ALA A 162 4.48 27.07 -7.59
N VAL A 163 5.15 27.45 -6.51
CA VAL A 163 4.51 27.68 -5.21
C VAL A 163 3.57 28.88 -5.26
N ALA A 164 3.95 29.96 -5.93
CA ALA A 164 3.10 31.15 -6.07
C ALA A 164 1.81 30.88 -6.86
N ASN A 165 1.85 29.98 -7.84
CA ASN A 165 0.67 29.59 -8.62
C ASN A 165 -0.21 28.52 -7.94
N LEU A 166 0.26 27.87 -6.87
CA LEU A 166 -0.54 26.95 -6.06
C LEU A 166 -1.31 27.65 -4.94
N VAL A 167 -0.98 28.93 -4.65
CA VAL A 167 -1.57 29.73 -3.56
C VAL A 167 -2.50 30.83 -4.11
N SER A 168 -2.55 31.03 -5.41
CA SER A 168 -3.46 31.90 -6.12
C SER A 168 -4.63 31.13 -6.75
#